data_86aee4551fa940a301c7fd14b251d266
#
_entry.id   86aee4551fa940a301c7fd14b251d266
#
_cell.length_a   1.000
_cell.length_b   1.000
_cell.length_c   1.000
_cell.angle_alpha   90.00
_cell.angle_beta   90.00
_cell.angle_gamma   90.00
#
_symmetry.space_group_name_H-M   'P 1'
#
loop_
_entity.id
_entity.type
_entity.pdbx_description
1 polymer ?
#
loop_
_entity_poly.entity_id
_entity_poly.type
_entity_poly.pdbx_seq_one_letter_code
_entity_poly.pdbx_strand_id
1 'polypeptide(L)'
;MQVDFAHPVERELAAIFDELGIAWEYEPHTFVLERDEYGHVLEAFTPDFYLPESDVYVECTTMRQRLTNRKNRKIRKLREQGVIVGVLYRRDFERLRERFGFPFEQAA
;
A
#
# COMPACT_ATOMS: atom_id res chain seq x y z
N MET A 1 -3.01 -2.31 19.56
CA MET A 1 -2.79 -3.50 18.74
C MET A 1 -1.52 -3.36 17.93
N GLN A 2 -0.67 -4.35 17.95
CA GLN A 2 0.57 -4.32 17.22
C GLN A 2 0.39 -4.91 15.82
N VAL A 3 0.94 -4.24 14.82
CA VAL A 3 0.89 -4.69 13.43
C VAL A 3 2.31 -5.06 12.97
N ASP A 4 2.45 -6.22 12.37
CA ASP A 4 3.72 -6.67 11.80
C ASP A 4 3.77 -6.24 10.34
N PHE A 5 4.53 -5.19 10.06
CA PHE A 5 4.68 -4.68 8.69
C PHE A 5 5.71 -5.51 7.93
N ALA A 6 5.44 -5.76 6.65
CA ALA A 6 6.36 -6.51 5.79
C ALA A 6 7.63 -5.72 5.48
N HIS A 7 7.54 -4.40 5.44
CA HIS A 7 8.68 -3.52 5.10
C HIS A 7 8.72 -2.29 6.00
N PRO A 8 9.94 -1.78 6.30
CA PRO A 8 10.09 -0.60 7.17
C PRO A 8 9.34 0.65 6.69
N VAL A 9 9.23 0.86 5.36
CA VAL A 9 8.53 2.04 4.84
C VAL A 9 7.03 2.02 5.18
N GLU A 10 6.45 0.83 5.36
CA GLU A 10 5.05 0.71 5.75
C GLU A 10 4.85 1.20 7.18
N ARG A 11 5.80 0.90 8.07
CA ARG A 11 5.78 1.39 9.44
C ARG A 11 5.90 2.92 9.47
N GLU A 12 6.78 3.46 8.65
CA GLU A 12 6.94 4.92 8.54
C GLU A 12 5.62 5.56 8.10
N LEU A 13 4.96 4.99 7.10
CA LEU A 13 3.72 5.53 6.59
C LEU A 13 2.60 5.46 7.63
N ALA A 14 2.49 4.34 8.35
CA ALA A 14 1.52 4.18 9.41
C ALA A 14 1.70 5.26 10.49
N ALA A 15 2.96 5.55 10.85
CA ALA A 15 3.25 6.59 11.83
C ALA A 15 2.88 7.98 11.31
N ILE A 16 3.07 8.23 10.02
CA ILE A 16 2.65 9.49 9.40
C ILE A 16 1.12 9.63 9.45
N PHE A 17 0.39 8.56 9.14
CA PHE A 17 -1.07 8.56 9.26
C PHE A 17 -1.49 8.88 10.69
N ASP A 18 -0.85 8.25 11.69
CA ASP A 18 -1.14 8.52 13.10
C ASP A 18 -0.88 9.98 13.45
N GLU A 19 0.24 10.53 13.00
CA GLU A 19 0.60 11.93 13.23
C GLU A 19 -0.45 12.88 12.65
N LEU A 20 -0.99 12.53 11.49
CA LEU A 20 -2.00 13.35 10.80
C LEU A 20 -3.43 13.06 11.27
N GLY A 21 -3.60 12.12 12.18
CA GLY A 21 -4.94 11.73 12.65
C GLY A 21 -5.77 10.99 11.62
N ILE A 22 -5.10 10.30 10.67
CA ILE A 22 -5.76 9.54 9.63
C ILE A 22 -5.91 8.09 10.07
N ALA A 23 -7.14 7.59 10.13
CA ALA A 23 -7.40 6.19 10.46
C ALA A 23 -6.93 5.30 9.32
N TRP A 24 -6.34 4.16 9.67
CA TRP A 24 -5.82 3.22 8.68
C TRP A 24 -6.00 1.78 9.16
N GLU A 25 -6.08 0.88 8.16
CA GLU A 25 -6.09 -0.57 8.38
C GLU A 25 -5.01 -1.17 7.48
N TYR A 26 -4.28 -2.14 8.00
CA TYR A 26 -3.19 -2.78 7.27
C TYR A 26 -3.66 -4.07 6.62
N GLU A 27 -3.55 -4.14 5.27
CA GLU A 27 -3.90 -5.31 4.47
C GLU A 27 -5.28 -5.92 4.78
N PRO A 28 -6.34 -5.10 4.93
CA PRO A 28 -7.62 -5.65 5.37
C PRO A 28 -8.38 -6.41 4.29
N HIS A 29 -8.13 -6.14 3.02
CA HIS A 29 -8.92 -6.70 1.93
C HIS A 29 -8.05 -7.24 0.80
N THR A 30 -8.42 -8.42 0.29
CA THR A 30 -7.79 -9.01 -0.89
C THR A 30 -8.80 -8.99 -2.03
N PHE A 31 -8.38 -8.45 -3.17
CA PHE A 31 -9.23 -8.33 -4.35
C PHE A 31 -8.86 -9.40 -5.36
N VAL A 32 -9.85 -10.10 -5.88
CA VAL A 32 -9.66 -11.05 -6.98
C VAL A 32 -9.65 -10.25 -8.27
N LEU A 33 -8.56 -10.36 -9.01
CA LEU A 33 -8.38 -9.63 -10.27
C LEU A 33 -8.72 -10.48 -11.49
N GLU A 34 -8.55 -11.79 -11.38
CA GLU A 34 -8.79 -12.69 -12.50
C GLU A 34 -9.12 -14.09 -11.99
N ARG A 35 -10.11 -14.74 -12.65
CA ARG A 35 -10.48 -16.12 -12.40
C ARG A 35 -10.47 -16.90 -13.72
N ASP A 36 -10.26 -18.20 -13.65
CA ASP A 36 -10.37 -19.06 -14.83
C ASP A 36 -11.85 -19.39 -15.09
N GLU A 37 -12.10 -20.20 -16.11
CA GLU A 37 -13.45 -20.57 -16.52
C GLU A 37 -14.17 -21.42 -15.47
N TYR A 38 -13.42 -22.01 -14.53
CA TYR A 38 -13.96 -22.83 -13.44
C TYR A 38 -14.14 -22.03 -12.15
N GLY A 39 -13.81 -20.75 -12.16
CA GLY A 39 -13.92 -19.89 -10.99
C GLY A 39 -12.71 -19.88 -10.07
N HIS A 40 -11.62 -20.56 -10.44
CA HIS A 40 -10.40 -20.54 -9.65
C HIS A 40 -9.71 -19.20 -9.77
N VAL A 41 -9.17 -18.71 -8.65
CA VAL A 41 -8.45 -17.45 -8.61
C VAL A 41 -7.09 -17.59 -9.31
N LEU A 42 -6.89 -16.84 -10.37
CA LEU A 42 -5.63 -16.78 -11.12
C LEU A 42 -4.76 -15.62 -10.66
N GLU A 43 -5.39 -14.52 -10.24
CA GLU A 43 -4.65 -13.34 -9.82
C GLU A 43 -5.45 -12.62 -8.73
N ALA A 44 -4.74 -12.17 -7.69
CA ALA A 44 -5.33 -11.41 -6.59
C ALA A 44 -4.33 -10.36 -6.11
N PHE A 45 -4.84 -9.34 -5.42
CA PHE A 45 -4.00 -8.27 -4.89
C PHE A 45 -4.53 -7.77 -3.55
N THR A 46 -3.60 -7.61 -2.60
CA THR A 46 -3.91 -7.08 -1.26
C THR A 46 -3.15 -5.76 -1.10
N PRO A 47 -3.82 -4.61 -1.24
CA PRO A 47 -3.16 -3.32 -0.99
C PRO A 47 -2.68 -3.19 0.45
N ASP A 48 -1.59 -2.46 0.65
CA ASP A 48 -0.95 -2.33 1.97
C ASP A 48 -1.84 -1.66 2.99
N PHE A 49 -2.48 -0.54 2.63
CA PHE A 49 -3.30 0.24 3.56
C PHE A 49 -4.66 0.55 2.99
N TYR A 50 -5.63 0.59 3.88
CA TYR A 50 -6.96 1.09 3.60
C TYR A 50 -7.25 2.27 4.53
N LEU A 51 -7.75 3.36 3.99
CA LEU A 51 -8.11 4.55 4.75
C LEU A 51 -9.64 4.63 4.79
N PRO A 52 -10.27 4.14 5.89
CA PRO A 52 -11.72 3.98 5.91
C PRO A 52 -12.50 5.29 5.79
N GLU A 53 -11.95 6.39 6.28
CA GLU A 53 -12.66 7.67 6.24
C GLU A 53 -12.81 8.22 4.83
N SER A 54 -11.90 7.88 3.92
CA SER A 54 -11.94 8.34 2.53
C SER A 54 -12.22 7.23 1.52
N ASP A 55 -12.28 5.98 1.99
CA ASP A 55 -12.48 4.81 1.13
C ASP A 55 -11.42 4.73 0.02
N VAL A 56 -10.17 4.88 0.41
CA VAL A 56 -9.01 4.89 -0.49
C VAL A 56 -7.99 3.90 -0.01
N TYR A 57 -7.34 3.21 -0.94
CA TYR A 57 -6.21 2.32 -0.64
C TYR A 57 -4.91 3.01 -0.97
N VAL A 58 -3.85 2.65 -0.24
CA VAL A 58 -2.50 3.14 -0.48
C VAL A 58 -1.55 1.95 -0.56
N GLU A 59 -0.75 1.94 -1.61
CA GLU A 59 0.23 0.87 -1.86
C GLU A 59 1.63 1.45 -1.85
N CYS A 60 2.54 0.78 -1.13
CA CYS A 60 3.94 1.18 -1.02
C CYS A 60 4.77 0.37 -2.00
N THR A 61 5.56 1.03 -2.84
CA THR A 61 6.36 0.38 -3.87
C THR A 61 7.79 0.91 -3.86
N THR A 62 8.73 0.11 -3.34
CA THR A 62 10.15 0.46 -3.29
C THR A 62 11.02 -0.60 -3.93
N MET A 63 10.41 -1.57 -4.60
CA MET A 63 11.08 -2.72 -5.18
C MET A 63 11.68 -2.43 -6.57
N ARG A 64 12.37 -3.42 -7.12
CA ARG A 64 12.98 -3.33 -8.45
C ARG A 64 11.94 -3.03 -9.53
N GLN A 65 12.35 -2.37 -10.60
CA GLN A 65 11.47 -1.93 -11.68
C GLN A 65 10.62 -3.07 -12.27
N ARG A 66 11.19 -4.24 -12.45
CA ARG A 66 10.45 -5.39 -12.98
C ARG A 66 9.26 -5.78 -12.11
N LEU A 67 9.49 -5.82 -10.78
CA LEU A 67 8.43 -6.17 -9.81
C LEU A 67 7.43 -5.03 -9.69
N THR A 68 7.91 -3.79 -9.82
CA THR A 68 7.06 -2.61 -9.83
C THR A 68 6.09 -2.63 -11.01
N ASN A 69 6.58 -3.02 -12.21
CA ASN A 69 5.73 -3.10 -13.40
C ASN A 69 4.63 -4.15 -13.23
N ARG A 70 4.97 -5.30 -12.63
CA ARG A 70 3.98 -6.36 -12.35
C ARG A 70 2.92 -5.85 -11.37
N LYS A 71 3.36 -5.19 -10.32
CA LYS A 71 2.45 -4.62 -9.31
C LYS A 71 1.57 -3.54 -9.93
N ASN A 72 2.14 -2.68 -10.78
CA ASN A 72 1.39 -1.61 -11.43
C ASN A 72 0.30 -2.16 -12.34
N ARG A 73 0.55 -3.28 -13.00
CA ARG A 73 -0.48 -3.95 -13.82
C ARG A 73 -1.64 -4.41 -12.96
N LYS A 74 -1.37 -4.99 -11.78
CA LYS A 74 -2.42 -5.41 -10.85
C LYS A 74 -3.21 -4.22 -10.34
N ILE A 75 -2.51 -3.13 -10.01
CA ILE A 75 -3.16 -1.89 -9.55
C ILE A 75 -4.08 -1.33 -10.62
N ARG A 76 -3.66 -1.37 -11.90
CA ARG A 76 -4.50 -0.92 -13.00
C ARG A 76 -5.78 -1.74 -13.08
N LYS A 77 -5.69 -3.06 -12.94
CA LYS A 77 -6.85 -3.95 -12.95
C LYS A 77 -7.79 -3.60 -11.79
N LEU A 78 -7.22 -3.32 -10.63
CA LEU A 78 -8.00 -2.95 -9.45
C LEU A 78 -8.73 -1.63 -9.67
N ARG A 79 -8.07 -0.65 -10.27
CA ARG A 79 -8.70 0.64 -10.61
C ARG A 79 -9.84 0.46 -11.62
N GLU A 80 -9.70 -0.49 -12.55
CA GLU A 80 -10.75 -0.81 -13.50
C GLU A 80 -12.00 -1.36 -12.80
N GLN A 81 -11.84 -1.94 -11.63
CA GLN A 81 -12.95 -2.41 -10.80
C GLN A 81 -13.58 -1.29 -9.96
N GLY A 82 -13.11 -0.05 -10.12
CA GLY A 82 -13.66 1.10 -9.40
C GLY A 82 -13.02 1.37 -8.05
N VAL A 83 -11.91 0.71 -7.74
CA VAL A 83 -11.21 0.90 -6.47
C VAL A 83 -10.20 2.03 -6.61
N ILE A 84 -10.20 2.95 -5.63
CA ILE A 84 -9.26 4.08 -5.62
C ILE A 84 -7.99 3.65 -4.89
N VAL A 85 -6.86 3.64 -5.60
CA VAL A 85 -5.57 3.22 -5.08
C VAL A 85 -4.52 4.26 -5.40
N GLY A 86 -3.88 4.82 -4.37
CA GLY A 86 -2.71 5.67 -4.51
C GLY A 86 -1.45 4.84 -4.34
N VAL A 87 -0.40 5.17 -5.07
CA VAL A 87 0.88 4.45 -5.00
C VAL A 87 1.97 5.42 -4.55
N LEU A 88 2.73 5.00 -3.53
CA LEU A 88 3.89 5.75 -3.05
C LEU A 88 5.15 5.01 -3.45
N TYR A 89 6.03 5.71 -4.14
CA TYR A 89 7.31 5.18 -4.61
C TYR A 89 8.44 5.64 -3.69
N ARG A 90 9.65 5.11 -3.91
CA ARG A 90 10.81 5.44 -3.08
C ARG A 90 11.01 6.94 -2.91
N ARG A 91 10.94 7.70 -3.99
CA ARG A 91 11.13 9.16 -3.93
C ARG A 91 10.03 9.86 -3.12
N ASP A 92 8.82 9.29 -3.09
CA ASP A 92 7.75 9.83 -2.28
C ASP A 92 8.06 9.67 -0.80
N PHE A 93 8.61 8.51 -0.41
CA PHE A 93 9.03 8.27 0.96
C PHE A 93 10.20 9.18 1.36
N GLU A 94 11.13 9.44 0.45
CA GLU A 94 12.22 10.37 0.71
C GLU A 94 11.69 11.77 1.00
N ARG A 95 10.70 12.23 0.24
CA ARG A 95 10.06 13.52 0.48
C ARG A 95 9.30 13.55 1.80
N LEU A 96 8.61 12.45 2.13
CA LEU A 96 7.88 12.35 3.40
C LEU A 96 8.83 12.37 4.59
N ARG A 97 9.96 11.66 4.51
CA ARG A 97 10.98 11.68 5.56
C ARG A 97 11.51 13.09 5.78
N GLU A 98 11.79 13.78 4.71
CA GLU A 98 12.27 15.16 4.76
C GLU A 98 11.26 16.07 5.44
N ARG A 99 9.99 15.94 5.07
CA ARG A 99 8.91 16.77 5.60
C ARG A 99 8.60 16.47 7.06
N PHE A 100 8.60 15.20 7.46
CA PHE A 100 8.19 14.77 8.80
C PHE A 100 9.34 14.46 9.74
N GLY A 101 10.58 14.58 9.27
CA GLY A 101 11.74 14.36 10.11
C GLY A 101 12.10 12.90 10.38
N PHE A 102 11.59 11.97 9.56
CA PHE A 102 11.96 10.57 9.66
C PHE A 102 13.33 10.34 9.00
N PRO A 103 13.98 9.22 9.21
CA PRO A 103 13.44 7.87 9.31
C PRO A 103 13.16 7.38 10.74
N PHE A 104 12.13 6.58 10.86
CA PHE A 104 11.74 5.97 12.12
C PHE A 104 12.68 4.87 12.58
N GLU A 105 13.29 4.19 11.67
CA GLU A 105 14.20 3.11 11.96
C GLU A 105 15.35 3.54 12.84
N GLN A 106 15.67 4.82 12.84
CA GLN A 106 16.71 5.37 13.71
C GLN A 106 16.23 5.59 15.14
N ALA A 107 14.93 5.65 15.34
CA ALA A 107 14.34 5.84 16.65
C ALA A 107 14.13 4.53 17.38
N ALA A 108 14.29 3.42 16.69
CA ALA A 108 14.07 2.09 17.26
C ALA A 108 15.19 1.70 18.21
#